data_bba4e9efa0f353b9ef9440e66d7a0b67
#
_entry.id   bba4e9efa0f353b9ef9440e66d7a0b67
#
_cell.length_a   1.000
_cell.length_b   1.000
_cell.length_c   1.000
_cell.angle_alpha   90.00
_cell.angle_beta   90.00
_cell.angle_gamma   90.00
#
_symmetry.space_group_name_H-M   'P 1'
#
loop_
_entity.id
_entity.type
_entity.pdbx_description
1 polymer ?
#
loop_
_entity_poly.entity_id
_entity_poly.type
_entity_poly.pdbx_seq_one_letter_code
_entity_poly.pdbx_strand_id
1 'polypeptide(L)'
;LVLWIDVLMGEMNFTDFTDFGYVSEDSLWGGLTKEAHRGYMTRCLELAERGWGRVSPNPMVGAVLVRGGEVVAEGWHAYFGGAHAERMLFEGLGDVGDLSDCILYVSLEPCAHFGKTPPCANLILGKGVGKVVVGVLDPNPMVSGRGVALLRAAGVTVLEGVLEEECRHLNWSFWVNQVLGRTAVVAKWAETADGFMGFVKDERVLISGEESGLWVHNLRAGVDAILVGVNTWNIDRPKLNVRGIEVSKQPIRIVLDRNGRGEYTSEGLSRSEGELWVVGGDLNLSELLKWFYEAQGLGVILLEGGASILQSFVDADCVDDIHILRNSQMKLGAGIKSPNLDRAILKRDQDFGADEHWIWQRDFGGIGSGTEEGERAE
;
A
#
# COMPACT_ATOMS: atom_id res chain seq x y z
N LEU A 1 8.55 -1.84 11.23
CA LEU A 1 7.95 -0.79 10.38
C LEU A 1 8.96 0.29 9.98
N VAL A 2 9.97 0.58 10.79
CA VAL A 2 11.09 1.49 10.47
C VAL A 2 12.03 0.92 9.38
N LEU A 3 11.98 -0.38 9.12
CA LEU A 3 12.89 -1.10 8.20
C LEU A 3 12.61 -0.89 6.70
N TRP A 4 11.44 -0.38 6.30
CA TRP A 4 11.10 -0.22 4.87
C TRP A 4 11.74 1.01 4.22
N ILE A 5 11.98 2.09 4.96
CA ILE A 5 12.59 3.31 4.42
C ILE A 5 14.11 3.15 4.27
N ASP A 6 14.77 2.39 5.16
CA ASP A 6 16.23 2.18 5.11
C ASP A 6 16.66 1.30 3.91
N VAL A 7 15.82 0.40 3.42
CA VAL A 7 16.11 -0.48 2.28
C VAL A 7 16.00 0.25 0.94
N LEU A 8 15.13 1.25 0.82
CA LEU A 8 14.96 2.05 -0.41
C LEU A 8 16.02 3.15 -0.59
N MET A 9 16.81 3.49 0.45
CA MET A 9 17.82 4.55 0.40
C MET A 9 19.20 4.08 -0.04
N GLY A 10 19.42 2.78 -0.25
CA GLY A 10 20.67 2.17 -0.73
C GLY A 10 20.68 2.02 -2.25
N GLU A 11 21.47 2.85 -2.92
CA GLU A 11 21.88 2.73 -4.33
C GLU A 11 20.83 3.05 -5.43
N MET A 12 20.43 4.30 -5.57
CA MET A 12 19.94 4.82 -6.85
C MET A 12 20.80 5.96 -7.39
N ASN A 13 21.40 5.73 -8.57
CA ASN A 13 22.14 6.74 -9.34
C ASN A 13 21.17 7.81 -9.88
N PHE A 14 21.38 9.04 -9.43
CA PHE A 14 20.60 10.21 -9.81
C PHE A 14 21.15 10.85 -11.08
N THR A 15 20.60 10.55 -12.22
CA THR A 15 20.74 11.36 -13.43
C THR A 15 19.47 11.27 -14.25
N ASP A 16 18.44 12.05 -13.97
CA ASP A 16 17.45 12.51 -14.97
C ASP A 16 16.40 13.39 -14.32
N PHE A 17 16.75 14.68 -14.15
CA PHE A 17 15.81 15.77 -13.97
C PHE A 17 16.30 16.98 -14.75
N THR A 18 16.18 16.89 -16.09
CA THR A 18 16.42 18.03 -16.99
C THR A 18 15.20 18.22 -17.85
N ASP A 19 14.16 18.86 -17.34
CA ASP A 19 13.26 19.71 -18.15
C ASP A 19 12.19 20.39 -17.28
N PHE A 20 12.60 21.34 -16.45
CA PHE A 20 11.71 22.43 -16.01
C PHE A 20 12.44 23.74 -16.14
N GLY A 21 11.82 24.66 -16.90
CA GLY A 21 12.38 25.93 -17.32
C GLY A 21 13.10 26.70 -16.22
N TYR A 22 14.26 27.25 -16.56
CA TYR A 22 15.14 28.04 -15.75
C TYR A 22 14.43 29.17 -15.00
N VAL A 23 14.08 28.91 -13.74
CA VAL A 23 13.98 29.92 -12.68
C VAL A 23 14.98 29.44 -11.64
N SER A 24 15.88 30.30 -11.17
CA SER A 24 16.92 29.95 -10.21
C SER A 24 16.26 29.28 -8.99
N GLU A 25 16.54 28.00 -8.77
CA GLU A 25 15.89 27.10 -7.80
C GLU A 25 15.90 27.63 -6.35
N ASP A 26 16.86 28.47 -5.99
CA ASP A 26 17.06 28.94 -4.62
C ASP A 26 16.07 30.02 -4.15
N SER A 27 15.37 30.72 -5.05
CA SER A 27 14.53 31.86 -4.67
C SER A 27 13.03 31.53 -4.49
N LEU A 28 12.53 30.48 -5.12
CA LEU A 28 11.10 30.11 -5.10
C LEU A 28 10.68 29.35 -3.85
N TRP A 29 11.59 28.66 -3.20
CA TRP A 29 11.26 27.64 -2.18
C TRP A 29 11.71 28.03 -0.75
N GLY A 30 11.77 29.33 -0.44
CA GLY A 30 12.09 29.80 0.91
C GLY A 30 13.54 29.58 1.35
N GLY A 31 14.45 29.42 0.39
CA GLY A 31 15.87 29.18 0.66
C GLY A 31 16.19 27.77 1.18
N LEU A 32 15.26 26.82 1.06
CA LEU A 32 15.47 25.42 1.43
C LEU A 32 16.14 24.65 0.29
N THR A 33 17.08 23.75 0.65
CA THR A 33 17.74 22.86 -0.30
C THR A 33 16.82 21.71 -0.72
N LYS A 34 17.16 21.03 -1.83
CA LYS A 34 16.47 19.84 -2.30
C LYS A 34 16.43 18.75 -1.21
N GLU A 35 17.52 18.58 -0.47
CA GLU A 35 17.64 17.64 0.64
C GLU A 35 16.69 17.98 1.78
N ALA A 36 16.49 19.26 2.08
CA ALA A 36 15.53 19.69 3.10
C ALA A 36 14.08 19.36 2.68
N HIS A 37 13.72 19.59 1.40
CA HIS A 37 12.40 19.19 0.88
C HIS A 37 12.19 17.68 0.96
N ARG A 38 13.19 16.88 0.59
CA ARG A 38 13.14 15.41 0.77
C ARG A 38 12.98 15.02 2.23
N GLY A 39 13.72 15.65 3.16
CA GLY A 39 13.61 15.38 4.60
C GLY A 39 12.21 15.62 5.15
N TYR A 40 11.54 16.72 4.79
CA TYR A 40 10.16 16.97 5.22
C TYR A 40 9.15 16.01 4.57
N MET A 41 9.37 15.63 3.31
CA MET A 41 8.50 14.64 2.66
C MET A 41 8.72 13.24 3.25
N THR A 42 9.97 12.85 3.59
CA THR A 42 10.24 11.62 4.35
C THR A 42 9.46 11.63 5.68
N ARG A 43 9.44 12.78 6.37
CA ARG A 43 8.63 12.92 7.57
C ARG A 43 7.13 12.75 7.32
N CYS A 44 6.61 13.22 6.18
CA CYS A 44 5.23 12.95 5.78
C CYS A 44 4.97 11.44 5.59
N LEU A 45 5.91 10.71 4.98
CA LEU A 45 5.80 9.25 4.80
C LEU A 45 5.80 8.51 6.14
N GLU A 46 6.71 8.84 7.07
CA GLU A 46 6.72 8.28 8.43
C GLU A 46 5.40 8.51 9.19
N LEU A 47 4.81 9.70 9.03
CA LEU A 47 3.50 10.01 9.61
C LEU A 47 2.38 9.21 8.94
N ALA A 48 2.41 9.08 7.62
CA ALA A 48 1.43 8.33 6.85
C ALA A 48 1.39 6.85 7.26
N GLU A 49 2.54 6.23 7.52
CA GLU A 49 2.66 4.84 7.99
C GLU A 49 1.92 4.56 9.31
N ARG A 50 1.68 5.58 10.14
CA ARG A 50 0.85 5.44 11.35
C ARG A 50 -0.61 5.06 11.06
N GLY A 51 -1.05 5.24 9.80
CA GLY A 51 -2.34 4.80 9.29
C GLY A 51 -2.39 3.33 8.87
N TRP A 52 -1.25 2.61 8.89
CA TRP A 52 -1.15 1.21 8.46
C TRP A 52 -2.21 0.31 9.12
N GLY A 53 -2.93 -0.48 8.30
CA GLY A 53 -3.98 -1.40 8.75
C GLY A 53 -5.24 -0.72 9.32
N ARG A 54 -5.37 0.62 9.23
CA ARG A 54 -6.49 1.38 9.81
C ARG A 54 -7.25 2.24 8.81
N VAL A 55 -6.62 2.63 7.73
CA VAL A 55 -7.19 3.62 6.78
C VAL A 55 -7.84 2.98 5.56
N SER A 56 -7.54 1.73 5.22
CA SER A 56 -8.08 1.05 4.04
C SER A 56 -9.61 1.16 3.95
N PRO A 57 -10.19 1.38 2.77
CA PRO A 57 -9.58 1.54 1.45
C PRO A 57 -9.02 2.93 1.14
N ASN A 58 -8.99 3.86 2.10
CA ASN A 58 -8.37 5.17 1.93
C ASN A 58 -6.84 5.05 1.87
N PRO A 59 -6.14 6.04 1.24
CA PRO A 59 -4.69 6.08 1.25
C PRO A 59 -4.13 6.47 2.61
N MET A 60 -2.90 6.04 2.89
CA MET A 60 -2.08 6.54 3.97
C MET A 60 -1.51 7.91 3.57
N VAL A 61 -1.84 8.95 4.33
CA VAL A 61 -1.39 10.32 4.05
C VAL A 61 -0.80 10.94 5.30
N GLY A 62 0.33 11.61 5.13
CA GLY A 62 0.97 12.42 6.15
C GLY A 62 1.16 13.85 5.66
N ALA A 63 1.13 14.80 6.58
CA ALA A 63 1.31 16.22 6.32
C ALA A 63 2.20 16.87 7.38
N VAL A 64 3.07 17.80 6.95
CA VAL A 64 3.99 18.55 7.79
C VAL A 64 3.93 20.02 7.41
N LEU A 65 3.75 20.92 8.38
CA LEU A 65 3.80 22.36 8.18
C LEU A 65 5.14 22.90 8.68
N VAL A 66 5.82 23.68 7.85
CA VAL A 66 7.17 24.19 8.12
C VAL A 66 7.17 25.72 8.04
N ARG A 67 7.80 26.38 9.00
CA ARG A 67 8.06 27.81 9.01
C ARG A 67 9.52 28.07 9.33
N GLY A 68 10.21 28.82 8.49
CA GLY A 68 11.62 29.18 8.71
C GLY A 68 12.57 27.98 8.85
N GLY A 69 12.24 26.83 8.26
CA GLY A 69 13.02 25.60 8.40
C GLY A 69 12.66 24.72 9.61
N GLU A 70 11.72 25.15 10.45
CA GLU A 70 11.28 24.41 11.64
C GLU A 70 9.89 23.82 11.41
N VAL A 71 9.68 22.58 11.88
CA VAL A 71 8.36 21.91 11.86
C VAL A 71 7.46 22.55 12.93
N VAL A 72 6.32 23.11 12.52
CA VAL A 72 5.37 23.77 13.43
C VAL A 72 4.11 22.94 13.68
N ALA A 73 3.76 22.03 12.79
CA ALA A 73 2.66 21.07 12.98
C ALA A 73 2.82 19.84 12.11
N GLU A 74 2.20 18.75 12.55
CA GLU A 74 2.17 17.45 11.88
C GLU A 74 0.77 16.86 11.92
N GLY A 75 0.42 16.07 10.92
CA GLY A 75 -0.85 15.34 10.87
C GLY A 75 -0.78 14.13 9.95
N TRP A 76 -1.65 13.17 10.18
CA TRP A 76 -1.78 11.98 9.33
C TRP A 76 -3.22 11.49 9.28
N HIS A 77 -3.57 10.73 8.26
CA HIS A 77 -4.86 10.05 8.23
C HIS A 77 -4.81 8.84 9.16
N ALA A 78 -5.52 8.90 10.29
CA ALA A 78 -5.33 7.96 11.37
C ALA A 78 -6.19 6.68 11.25
N TYR A 79 -7.38 6.79 10.64
CA TYR A 79 -8.31 5.66 10.45
C TYR A 79 -9.37 6.00 9.40
N PHE A 80 -9.94 4.97 8.78
CA PHE A 80 -11.00 5.10 7.77
C PHE A 80 -12.19 5.91 8.29
N GLY A 81 -12.58 6.93 7.53
CA GLY A 81 -13.66 7.85 7.91
C GLY A 81 -13.26 8.94 8.90
N GLY A 82 -12.01 8.96 9.36
CA GLY A 82 -11.45 10.02 10.20
C GLY A 82 -11.02 11.25 9.41
N ALA A 83 -10.43 12.23 10.11
CA ALA A 83 -9.87 13.43 9.50
C ALA A 83 -8.74 13.08 8.53
N HIS A 84 -8.66 13.81 7.40
CA HIS A 84 -7.49 13.76 6.51
C HIS A 84 -6.27 14.39 7.18
N ALA A 85 -5.07 14.09 6.69
CA ALA A 85 -3.81 14.51 7.27
C ALA A 85 -3.73 16.04 7.47
N GLU A 86 -4.12 16.81 6.45
CA GLU A 86 -4.11 18.26 6.47
C GLU A 86 -5.10 18.81 7.53
N ARG A 87 -6.28 18.20 7.63
CA ARG A 87 -7.27 18.58 8.64
C ARG A 87 -6.76 18.29 10.05
N MET A 88 -6.22 17.10 10.27
CA MET A 88 -5.63 16.72 11.56
C MET A 88 -4.50 17.68 11.95
N LEU A 89 -3.64 18.03 11.00
CA LEU A 89 -2.57 19.01 11.20
C LEU A 89 -3.12 20.37 11.64
N PHE A 90 -4.10 20.93 10.92
CA PHE A 90 -4.65 22.25 11.24
C PHE A 90 -5.54 22.26 12.50
N GLU A 91 -6.18 21.16 12.85
CA GLU A 91 -6.92 21.01 14.11
C GLU A 91 -5.97 20.93 15.33
N GLY A 92 -4.78 20.35 15.14
CA GLY A 92 -3.73 20.32 16.16
C GLY A 92 -2.89 21.60 16.24
N LEU A 93 -2.99 22.49 15.25
CA LEU A 93 -2.24 23.73 15.18
C LEU A 93 -2.89 24.76 16.13
N GLY A 94 -2.15 25.20 17.14
CA GLY A 94 -2.58 26.30 17.97
C GLY A 94 -2.67 27.64 17.22
N ASP A 95 -2.82 28.73 17.95
CA ASP A 95 -2.75 30.07 17.36
C ASP A 95 -1.28 30.42 17.01
N VAL A 96 -0.94 30.27 15.74
CA VAL A 96 0.40 30.55 15.19
C VAL A 96 0.41 31.76 14.26
N GLY A 97 -0.69 32.50 14.19
CA GLY A 97 -0.86 33.71 13.36
C GLY A 97 -0.94 33.40 11.86
N ASP A 98 -0.45 34.32 11.03
CA ASP A 98 -0.46 34.21 9.57
C ASP A 98 0.40 33.03 9.11
N LEU A 99 -0.10 32.24 8.14
CA LEU A 99 0.57 31.07 7.57
C LEU A 99 1.11 31.32 6.14
N SER A 100 1.08 32.55 5.66
CA SER A 100 1.50 32.88 4.28
C SER A 100 2.99 32.63 4.04
N ASP A 101 3.81 32.64 5.10
CA ASP A 101 5.24 32.32 5.07
C ASP A 101 5.55 30.82 5.26
N CYS A 102 4.52 30.01 5.58
CA CYS A 102 4.67 28.57 5.80
C CYS A 102 4.70 27.79 4.49
N ILE A 103 5.31 26.60 4.58
CA ILE A 103 5.29 25.56 3.54
C ILE A 103 4.58 24.33 4.11
N LEU A 104 3.52 23.90 3.45
CA LEU A 104 2.83 22.65 3.77
C LEU A 104 3.36 21.54 2.87
N TYR A 105 3.87 20.48 3.45
CA TYR A 105 4.21 19.23 2.78
C TYR A 105 3.07 18.24 2.96
N VAL A 106 2.71 17.50 1.91
CA VAL A 106 1.70 16.45 1.95
C VAL A 106 2.11 15.33 0.99
N SER A 107 2.06 14.08 1.46
CA SER A 107 2.52 12.92 0.69
C SER A 107 1.61 12.58 -0.51
N LEU A 108 0.35 13.02 -0.52
CA LEU A 108 -0.62 12.82 -1.60
C LEU A 108 -1.33 14.14 -1.90
N GLU A 109 -1.73 14.34 -3.15
CA GLU A 109 -2.48 15.52 -3.60
C GLU A 109 -3.68 15.83 -2.67
N PRO A 110 -3.81 17.10 -2.18
CA PRO A 110 -4.97 17.53 -1.39
C PRO A 110 -6.27 17.39 -2.18
N CYS A 111 -7.26 16.71 -1.61
CA CYS A 111 -8.54 16.47 -2.28
C CYS A 111 -9.27 17.77 -2.64
N ALA A 112 -9.91 17.79 -3.83
CA ALA A 112 -10.67 18.93 -4.37
C ALA A 112 -12.19 18.67 -4.43
N HIS A 113 -12.67 17.45 -4.15
CA HIS A 113 -14.09 17.11 -4.20
C HIS A 113 -14.74 17.22 -2.82
N PHE A 114 -16.03 17.62 -2.80
CA PHE A 114 -16.81 17.64 -1.59
C PHE A 114 -17.25 16.21 -1.22
N GLY A 115 -16.74 15.70 -0.12
CA GLY A 115 -17.19 14.46 0.50
C GLY A 115 -18.08 14.76 1.72
N LYS A 116 -17.89 14.01 2.81
CA LYS A 116 -18.52 14.28 4.12
C LYS A 116 -18.02 15.59 4.76
N THR A 117 -16.85 16.06 4.37
CA THR A 117 -16.21 17.29 4.83
C THR A 117 -15.76 18.14 3.65
N PRO A 118 -15.57 19.46 3.83
CA PRO A 118 -15.00 20.31 2.78
C PRO A 118 -13.63 19.80 2.33
N PRO A 119 -13.28 19.97 1.03
CA PRO A 119 -12.02 19.53 0.46
C PRO A 119 -10.80 20.10 1.18
N CYS A 120 -9.72 19.33 1.27
CA CYS A 120 -8.47 19.78 1.89
C CYS A 120 -7.83 20.95 1.14
N ALA A 121 -7.94 21.02 -0.18
CA ALA A 121 -7.50 22.20 -0.95
C ALA A 121 -8.19 23.48 -0.48
N ASN A 122 -9.50 23.45 -0.25
CA ASN A 122 -10.24 24.61 0.28
C ASN A 122 -9.84 24.93 1.73
N LEU A 123 -9.57 23.92 2.55
CA LEU A 123 -9.07 24.13 3.90
C LEU A 123 -7.71 24.83 3.91
N ILE A 124 -6.78 24.40 3.05
CA ILE A 124 -5.45 25.01 2.89
C ILE A 124 -5.59 26.48 2.48
N LEU A 125 -6.45 26.79 1.50
CA LEU A 125 -6.75 28.16 1.08
C LEU A 125 -7.33 29.01 2.23
N GLY A 126 -8.29 28.45 2.97
CA GLY A 126 -8.91 29.13 4.11
C GLY A 126 -7.96 29.39 5.27
N LYS A 127 -6.85 28.64 5.35
CA LYS A 127 -5.78 28.85 6.33
C LYS A 127 -4.72 29.84 5.88
N GLY A 128 -4.71 30.24 4.61
CA GLY A 128 -3.78 31.23 4.07
C GLY A 128 -2.36 30.72 3.87
N VAL A 129 -2.14 29.40 3.70
CA VAL A 129 -0.82 28.83 3.43
C VAL A 129 -0.34 29.28 2.05
N GLY A 130 0.88 29.84 1.98
CA GLY A 130 1.42 30.40 0.74
C GLY A 130 2.09 29.40 -0.19
N LYS A 131 2.58 28.26 0.34
CA LYS A 131 3.33 27.26 -0.43
C LYS A 131 2.93 25.85 -0.03
N VAL A 132 2.78 24.97 -1.02
CA VAL A 132 2.45 23.54 -0.84
C VAL A 132 3.43 22.68 -1.62
N VAL A 133 3.96 21.63 -0.99
CA VAL A 133 4.78 20.60 -1.62
C VAL A 133 4.00 19.28 -1.59
N VAL A 134 3.77 18.72 -2.76
CA VAL A 134 3.00 17.47 -2.95
C VAL A 134 3.95 16.35 -3.33
N GLY A 135 3.87 15.22 -2.64
CA GLY A 135 4.67 14.02 -2.98
C GLY A 135 4.24 13.45 -4.32
N VAL A 136 2.98 13.05 -4.44
CA VAL A 136 2.42 12.46 -5.65
C VAL A 136 0.98 12.94 -5.89
N LEU A 137 0.58 13.02 -7.16
CA LEU A 137 -0.81 13.33 -7.55
C LEU A 137 -1.74 12.14 -7.24
N ASP A 138 -3.05 12.43 -7.10
CA ASP A 138 -4.05 11.38 -6.89
C ASP A 138 -4.13 10.46 -8.13
N PRO A 139 -4.09 9.12 -7.98
CA PRO A 139 -4.16 8.20 -9.12
C PRO A 139 -5.52 8.15 -9.82
N ASN A 140 -6.57 8.67 -9.20
CA ASN A 140 -7.91 8.70 -9.79
C ASN A 140 -7.97 9.74 -10.91
N PRO A 141 -8.17 9.35 -12.19
CA PRO A 141 -8.19 10.29 -13.31
C PRO A 141 -9.26 11.38 -13.20
N MET A 142 -10.32 11.12 -12.40
CA MET A 142 -11.38 12.10 -12.15
C MET A 142 -10.99 13.16 -11.11
N VAL A 143 -9.89 12.96 -10.40
CA VAL A 143 -9.43 13.81 -9.28
C VAL A 143 -8.03 14.39 -9.56
N SER A 144 -7.17 13.62 -10.21
CA SER A 144 -5.77 13.92 -10.48
C SER A 144 -5.54 15.36 -11.00
N GLY A 145 -4.67 16.08 -10.33
CA GLY A 145 -4.29 17.47 -10.66
C GLY A 145 -5.32 18.53 -10.28
N ARG A 146 -6.54 18.19 -9.86
CA ARG A 146 -7.59 19.18 -9.56
C ARG A 146 -7.32 19.94 -8.26
N GLY A 147 -6.79 19.27 -7.24
CA GLY A 147 -6.40 19.90 -5.98
C GLY A 147 -5.27 20.89 -6.19
N VAL A 148 -4.24 20.48 -6.91
CA VAL A 148 -3.11 21.32 -7.30
C VAL A 148 -3.56 22.51 -8.16
N ALA A 149 -4.40 22.27 -9.18
CA ALA A 149 -4.93 23.33 -10.03
C ALA A 149 -5.72 24.38 -9.24
N LEU A 150 -6.55 23.95 -8.28
CA LEU A 150 -7.32 24.83 -7.41
C LEU A 150 -6.40 25.71 -6.54
N LEU A 151 -5.36 25.13 -5.95
CA LEU A 151 -4.37 25.86 -5.15
C LEU A 151 -3.62 26.90 -5.99
N ARG A 152 -3.13 26.50 -7.18
CA ARG A 152 -2.43 27.39 -8.11
C ARG A 152 -3.32 28.55 -8.61
N ALA A 153 -4.57 28.26 -8.94
CA ALA A 153 -5.53 29.28 -9.38
C ALA A 153 -5.80 30.35 -8.31
N ALA A 154 -5.65 30.00 -7.03
CA ALA A 154 -5.79 30.89 -5.89
C ALA A 154 -4.47 31.62 -5.50
N GLY A 155 -3.37 31.42 -6.26
CA GLY A 155 -2.09 32.08 -6.03
C GLY A 155 -1.14 31.32 -5.07
N VAL A 156 -1.48 30.09 -4.65
CA VAL A 156 -0.58 29.25 -3.86
C VAL A 156 0.52 28.70 -4.77
N THR A 157 1.77 28.78 -4.33
CA THR A 157 2.89 28.15 -5.04
C THR A 157 2.90 26.66 -4.75
N VAL A 158 2.86 25.79 -5.78
CA VAL A 158 2.82 24.33 -5.61
C VAL A 158 3.99 23.67 -6.32
N LEU A 159 4.78 22.88 -5.56
CA LEU A 159 5.80 21.94 -6.04
C LEU A 159 5.23 20.52 -5.98
N GLU A 160 5.46 19.74 -7.02
CA GLU A 160 5.03 18.34 -7.14
C GLU A 160 6.21 17.41 -7.31
N GLY A 161 6.03 16.12 -7.02
CA GLY A 161 6.97 15.07 -7.33
C GLY A 161 8.12 14.89 -6.33
N VAL A 162 8.01 15.43 -5.11
CA VAL A 162 9.04 15.22 -4.09
C VAL A 162 8.84 13.85 -3.44
N LEU A 163 9.80 12.93 -3.64
CA LEU A 163 9.70 11.51 -3.27
C LEU A 163 8.46 10.83 -3.88
N GLU A 164 8.21 11.10 -5.17
CA GLU A 164 7.00 10.61 -5.85
C GLU A 164 6.90 9.08 -5.82
N GLU A 165 8.01 8.39 -6.12
CA GLU A 165 8.04 6.93 -6.15
C GLU A 165 7.79 6.34 -4.76
N GLU A 166 8.40 6.89 -3.72
CA GLU A 166 8.22 6.47 -2.34
C GLU A 166 6.77 6.72 -1.87
N CYS A 167 6.17 7.87 -2.23
CA CYS A 167 4.77 8.17 -1.94
C CYS A 167 3.81 7.22 -2.66
N ARG A 168 4.10 6.86 -3.91
CA ARG A 168 3.34 5.90 -4.71
C ARG A 168 3.48 4.49 -4.13
N HIS A 169 4.71 4.09 -3.81
CA HIS A 169 4.98 2.78 -3.24
C HIS A 169 4.27 2.57 -1.90
N LEU A 170 4.30 3.55 -1.00
CA LEU A 170 3.56 3.50 0.27
C LEU A 170 2.06 3.21 0.07
N ASN A 171 1.48 3.75 -0.99
CA ASN A 171 0.06 3.65 -1.29
C ASN A 171 -0.27 2.71 -2.48
N TRP A 172 0.60 1.75 -2.81
CA TRP A 172 0.46 0.89 -3.98
C TRP A 172 -0.93 0.22 -4.10
N SER A 173 -1.51 -0.24 -2.97
CA SER A 173 -2.84 -0.85 -2.96
C SER A 173 -3.94 0.14 -3.32
N PHE A 174 -3.82 1.40 -2.89
CA PHE A 174 -4.71 2.48 -3.29
C PHE A 174 -4.60 2.75 -4.81
N TRP A 175 -3.38 2.69 -5.39
CA TRP A 175 -3.19 2.75 -6.86
C TRP A 175 -3.95 1.64 -7.58
N VAL A 176 -3.82 0.38 -7.14
CA VAL A 176 -4.61 -0.75 -7.68
C VAL A 176 -6.09 -0.43 -7.64
N ASN A 177 -6.59 0.02 -6.49
CA ASN A 177 -8.02 0.31 -6.31
C ASN A 177 -8.52 1.39 -7.26
N GLN A 178 -7.78 2.49 -7.42
CA GLN A 178 -8.21 3.63 -8.24
C GLN A 178 -8.03 3.39 -9.74
N VAL A 179 -6.95 2.72 -10.15
CA VAL A 179 -6.60 2.51 -11.56
C VAL A 179 -7.31 1.28 -12.13
N LEU A 180 -7.33 0.17 -11.38
CA LEU A 180 -7.92 -1.09 -11.85
C LEU A 180 -9.35 -1.32 -11.36
N GLY A 181 -9.87 -0.49 -10.44
CA GLY A 181 -11.24 -0.58 -9.92
C GLY A 181 -11.53 -1.88 -9.16
N ARG A 182 -10.53 -2.45 -8.50
CA ARG A 182 -10.64 -3.73 -7.78
C ARG A 182 -9.83 -3.76 -6.50
N THR A 183 -10.12 -4.73 -5.65
CA THR A 183 -9.29 -5.05 -4.48
C THR A 183 -7.87 -5.41 -4.90
N ALA A 184 -6.88 -4.87 -4.21
CA ALA A 184 -5.48 -5.22 -4.36
C ALA A 184 -5.18 -6.58 -3.71
N VAL A 185 -4.30 -7.37 -4.32
CA VAL A 185 -3.96 -8.71 -3.87
C VAL A 185 -2.48 -8.83 -3.56
N VAL A 186 -2.18 -9.09 -2.29
CA VAL A 186 -0.86 -9.54 -1.83
C VAL A 186 -0.86 -11.06 -1.85
N ALA A 187 0.02 -11.71 -2.59
CA ALA A 187 0.21 -13.15 -2.52
C ALA A 187 1.45 -13.48 -1.68
N LYS A 188 1.29 -14.35 -0.69
CA LYS A 188 2.40 -14.76 0.17
C LYS A 188 2.44 -16.28 0.36
N TRP A 189 3.63 -16.84 0.21
CA TRP A 189 3.86 -18.25 0.57
C TRP A 189 5.26 -18.47 1.14
N ALA A 190 5.45 -19.63 1.75
CA ALA A 190 6.77 -20.13 2.13
C ALA A 190 7.14 -21.31 1.24
N GLU A 191 8.41 -21.38 0.84
CA GLU A 191 8.94 -22.48 0.05
C GLU A 191 10.32 -22.93 0.52
N THR A 192 10.68 -24.16 0.20
CA THR A 192 12.02 -24.70 0.44
C THR A 192 13.00 -24.23 -0.62
N ALA A 193 14.31 -24.43 -0.39
CA ALA A 193 15.37 -24.09 -1.36
C ALA A 193 15.21 -24.76 -2.72
N ASP A 194 14.50 -25.88 -2.79
CA ASP A 194 14.19 -26.61 -4.04
C ASP A 194 12.75 -26.35 -4.56
N GLY A 195 12.06 -25.31 -4.03
CA GLY A 195 10.82 -24.76 -4.58
C GLY A 195 9.55 -25.55 -4.24
N PHE A 196 9.47 -26.15 -3.06
CA PHE A 196 8.27 -26.85 -2.59
C PHE A 196 7.63 -26.13 -1.41
N MET A 197 6.29 -26.10 -1.38
CA MET A 197 5.49 -25.49 -0.32
C MET A 197 5.05 -26.50 0.76
N GLY A 198 5.26 -27.78 0.56
CA GLY A 198 4.86 -28.85 1.47
C GLY A 198 4.88 -30.22 0.82
N PHE A 199 4.52 -31.24 1.58
CA PHE A 199 4.39 -32.61 1.09
C PHE A 199 3.07 -32.83 0.34
N VAL A 200 3.01 -33.83 -0.54
CA VAL A 200 1.79 -34.24 -1.26
C VAL A 200 0.80 -34.93 -0.29
N LYS A 201 1.28 -35.52 0.78
CA LYS A 201 0.46 -36.16 1.84
C LYS A 201 0.18 -35.11 2.93
N ASP A 202 -0.92 -35.28 3.65
CA ASP A 202 -1.47 -34.37 4.69
C ASP A 202 -0.54 -34.19 5.92
N GLU A 203 0.77 -34.21 5.70
CA GLU A 203 1.78 -33.90 6.71
C GLU A 203 2.13 -32.43 6.65
N ARG A 204 1.77 -31.70 7.70
CA ARG A 204 2.13 -30.31 7.86
C ARG A 204 3.64 -30.18 8.03
N VAL A 205 4.27 -29.36 7.19
CA VAL A 205 5.68 -28.98 7.32
C VAL A 205 5.77 -27.50 7.63
N LEU A 206 6.54 -27.15 8.65
CA LEU A 206 6.86 -25.75 8.95
C LEU A 206 8.14 -25.42 8.19
N ILE A 207 8.00 -24.60 7.13
CA ILE A 207 9.11 -24.20 6.25
C ILE A 207 9.79 -22.95 6.79
N SER A 208 9.01 -21.95 7.19
CA SER A 208 9.50 -20.65 7.64
C SER A 208 9.74 -20.60 9.15
N GLY A 209 10.73 -19.82 9.58
CA GLY A 209 11.12 -19.66 10.97
C GLY A 209 10.23 -18.72 11.78
N GLU A 210 10.63 -18.45 13.03
CA GLU A 210 9.87 -17.61 13.96
C GLU A 210 9.90 -16.14 13.56
N GLU A 211 11.05 -15.62 13.12
CA GLU A 211 11.23 -14.21 12.72
C GLU A 211 10.34 -13.88 11.53
N SER A 212 10.35 -14.71 10.48
CA SER A 212 9.46 -14.56 9.34
C SER A 212 7.98 -14.73 9.73
N GLY A 213 7.69 -15.55 10.75
CA GLY A 213 6.36 -15.68 11.33
C GLY A 213 5.84 -14.35 11.93
N LEU A 214 6.68 -13.60 12.65
CA LEU A 214 6.34 -12.28 13.18
C LEU A 214 6.10 -11.27 12.05
N TRP A 215 6.95 -11.28 11.03
CA TRP A 215 6.77 -10.46 9.84
C TRP A 215 5.43 -10.74 9.14
N VAL A 216 5.04 -12.01 8.98
CA VAL A 216 3.73 -12.40 8.41
C VAL A 216 2.57 -11.85 9.24
N HIS A 217 2.67 -11.79 10.56
CA HIS A 217 1.64 -11.18 11.39
C HIS A 217 1.55 -9.66 11.20
N ASN A 218 2.67 -8.96 10.94
CA ASN A 218 2.66 -7.55 10.53
C ASN A 218 1.98 -7.38 9.17
N LEU A 219 2.28 -8.23 8.18
CA LEU A 219 1.62 -8.21 6.88
C LEU A 219 0.10 -8.41 7.01
N ARG A 220 -0.33 -9.38 7.83
CA ARG A 220 -1.75 -9.62 8.13
C ARG A 220 -2.44 -8.43 8.81
N ALA A 221 -1.72 -7.68 9.63
CA ALA A 221 -2.25 -6.49 10.29
C ALA A 221 -2.54 -5.34 9.32
N GLY A 222 -1.92 -5.35 8.14
CA GLY A 222 -2.05 -4.33 7.11
C GLY A 222 -3.14 -4.58 6.08
N VAL A 223 -3.85 -5.72 6.13
CA VAL A 223 -4.85 -6.09 5.11
C VAL A 223 -6.27 -6.16 5.68
N ASP A 224 -7.27 -5.96 4.82
CA ASP A 224 -8.69 -6.04 5.21
C ASP A 224 -9.16 -7.48 5.39
N ALA A 225 -8.61 -8.41 4.59
CA ALA A 225 -8.98 -9.81 4.65
C ALA A 225 -7.81 -10.73 4.31
N ILE A 226 -7.88 -11.97 4.81
CA ILE A 226 -6.97 -13.06 4.46
C ILE A 226 -7.77 -14.13 3.73
N LEU A 227 -7.33 -14.49 2.52
CA LEU A 227 -8.01 -15.41 1.64
C LEU A 227 -7.22 -16.72 1.47
N VAL A 228 -7.91 -17.85 1.61
CA VAL A 228 -7.36 -19.18 1.35
C VAL A 228 -8.31 -20.02 0.50
N GLY A 229 -7.80 -21.08 -0.14
CA GLY A 229 -8.63 -22.10 -0.77
C GLY A 229 -9.14 -23.14 0.25
N VAL A 230 -10.25 -23.77 -0.07
CA VAL A 230 -10.91 -24.77 0.79
C VAL A 230 -10.00 -25.95 1.18
N ASN A 231 -9.05 -26.36 0.32
CA ASN A 231 -8.12 -27.42 0.66
C ASN A 231 -7.19 -27.01 1.82
N THR A 232 -6.64 -25.79 1.78
CA THR A 232 -5.83 -25.21 2.87
C THR A 232 -6.68 -25.08 4.15
N TRP A 233 -7.94 -24.63 4.03
CA TRP A 233 -8.85 -24.56 5.17
C TRP A 233 -9.06 -25.94 5.84
N ASN A 234 -9.35 -26.99 5.08
CA ASN A 234 -9.64 -28.32 5.62
C ASN A 234 -8.40 -29.01 6.21
N ILE A 235 -7.23 -28.89 5.54
CA ILE A 235 -5.99 -29.58 5.92
C ILE A 235 -5.31 -28.87 7.09
N ASP A 236 -5.05 -27.57 6.94
CA ASP A 236 -4.23 -26.81 7.88
C ASP A 236 -5.03 -26.24 9.04
N ARG A 237 -6.36 -26.11 8.88
CA ARG A 237 -7.29 -25.47 9.84
C ARG A 237 -6.71 -24.16 10.37
N PRO A 238 -6.31 -23.25 9.47
CA PRO A 238 -5.56 -22.07 9.85
C PRO A 238 -6.46 -21.05 10.57
N LYS A 239 -5.92 -20.40 11.59
CA LYS A 239 -6.67 -19.33 12.30
C LYS A 239 -6.87 -18.09 11.46
N LEU A 240 -5.99 -17.79 10.51
CA LEU A 240 -6.01 -16.62 9.62
C LEU A 240 -6.26 -15.30 10.39
N ASN A 241 -5.57 -15.13 11.50
CA ASN A 241 -5.69 -13.97 12.37
C ASN A 241 -4.34 -13.33 12.67
N VAL A 242 -4.35 -12.13 13.22
CA VAL A 242 -3.18 -11.44 13.72
C VAL A 242 -2.94 -11.84 15.19
N ARG A 243 -1.71 -12.17 15.53
CA ARG A 243 -1.25 -12.52 16.89
C ARG A 243 0.07 -11.82 17.19
N GLY A 244 0.31 -11.50 18.46
CA GLY A 244 1.55 -10.86 18.90
C GLY A 244 1.65 -9.38 18.56
N ILE A 245 0.64 -8.81 17.89
CA ILE A 245 0.55 -7.40 17.50
C ILE A 245 -0.84 -6.92 17.85
N GLU A 246 -0.93 -5.74 18.44
CA GLU A 246 -2.21 -5.11 18.74
C GLU A 246 -2.84 -4.56 17.45
N VAL A 247 -4.08 -4.96 17.16
CA VAL A 247 -4.85 -4.47 16.02
C VAL A 247 -6.22 -4.00 16.48
N SER A 248 -6.73 -2.95 15.85
CA SER A 248 -8.07 -2.42 16.13
C SER A 248 -9.19 -3.37 15.67
N LYS A 249 -8.91 -4.17 14.64
CA LYS A 249 -9.84 -5.15 14.06
C LYS A 249 -9.02 -6.32 13.48
N GLN A 250 -9.51 -7.54 13.68
CA GLN A 250 -8.96 -8.70 12.98
C GLN A 250 -9.37 -8.69 11.50
N PRO A 251 -8.50 -9.13 10.57
CA PRO A 251 -8.86 -9.26 9.16
C PRO A 251 -10.03 -10.24 8.97
N ILE A 252 -10.83 -9.99 7.94
CA ILE A 252 -11.87 -10.92 7.50
C ILE A 252 -11.18 -12.18 6.99
N ARG A 253 -11.68 -13.35 7.35
CA ARG A 253 -11.21 -14.64 6.84
C ARG A 253 -12.07 -15.05 5.66
N ILE A 254 -11.47 -15.25 4.49
CA ILE A 254 -12.18 -15.65 3.28
C ILE A 254 -11.74 -17.04 2.84
N VAL A 255 -12.70 -17.93 2.66
CA VAL A 255 -12.46 -19.26 2.10
C VAL A 255 -13.14 -19.36 0.74
N LEU A 256 -12.34 -19.59 -0.33
CA LEU A 256 -12.88 -19.93 -1.64
C LEU A 256 -13.19 -21.43 -1.68
N ASP A 257 -14.48 -21.73 -1.70
CA ASP A 257 -15.00 -23.10 -1.70
C ASP A 257 -15.99 -23.33 -2.85
N ARG A 258 -15.45 -23.46 -4.06
CA ARG A 258 -16.21 -23.59 -5.31
C ARG A 258 -17.34 -24.62 -5.24
N ASN A 259 -17.10 -25.73 -4.54
CA ASN A 259 -17.95 -26.92 -4.58
C ASN A 259 -18.60 -27.29 -3.22
N GLY A 260 -18.52 -26.42 -2.23
CA GLY A 260 -19.09 -26.67 -0.89
C GLY A 260 -18.43 -27.84 -0.14
N ARG A 261 -17.09 -27.99 -0.26
CA ARG A 261 -16.34 -29.10 0.36
C ARG A 261 -15.74 -28.74 1.71
N GLY A 262 -15.96 -27.52 2.17
CA GLY A 262 -15.37 -27.01 3.40
C GLY A 262 -15.96 -27.65 4.65
N GLU A 263 -15.09 -27.97 5.59
CA GLU A 263 -15.45 -28.41 6.94
C GLU A 263 -15.46 -27.20 7.88
N TYR A 264 -16.64 -26.62 8.12
CA TYR A 264 -16.80 -25.40 8.93
C TYR A 264 -17.29 -25.79 10.33
N THR A 265 -16.34 -25.99 11.27
CA THR A 265 -16.65 -26.33 12.67
C THR A 265 -16.93 -25.09 13.52
N SER A 266 -17.65 -25.26 14.64
CA SER A 266 -17.95 -24.18 15.58
C SER A 266 -16.69 -23.50 16.16
N GLU A 267 -15.59 -24.23 16.31
CA GLU A 267 -14.29 -23.70 16.74
C GLU A 267 -13.68 -22.75 15.69
N GLY A 268 -13.74 -23.14 14.41
CA GLY A 268 -13.27 -22.30 13.29
C GLY A 268 -14.15 -21.05 13.06
N LEU A 269 -15.35 -20.99 13.63
CA LEU A 269 -16.28 -19.86 13.51
C LEU A 269 -16.17 -18.83 14.64
N SER A 270 -15.15 -18.92 15.50
CA SER A 270 -14.97 -17.98 16.61
C SER A 270 -14.80 -16.54 16.10
N ARG A 271 -15.68 -15.63 16.56
CA ARG A 271 -15.61 -14.21 16.22
C ARG A 271 -14.34 -13.49 16.72
N SER A 272 -13.69 -14.04 17.75
CA SER A 272 -12.40 -13.51 18.23
C SER A 272 -11.26 -13.64 17.21
N GLU A 273 -11.44 -14.47 16.20
CA GLU A 273 -10.46 -14.70 15.12
C GLU A 273 -10.77 -13.88 13.84
N GLY A 274 -11.79 -13.05 13.85
CA GLY A 274 -12.29 -12.31 12.70
C GLY A 274 -13.55 -12.95 12.08
N GLU A 275 -14.25 -12.18 11.25
CA GLU A 275 -15.43 -12.65 10.51
C GLU A 275 -14.99 -13.70 9.46
N LEU A 276 -15.81 -14.74 9.24
CA LEU A 276 -15.56 -15.76 8.22
C LEU A 276 -16.55 -15.62 7.08
N TRP A 277 -16.04 -15.47 5.86
CA TRP A 277 -16.80 -15.51 4.62
C TRP A 277 -16.46 -16.76 3.83
N VAL A 278 -17.47 -17.48 3.36
CA VAL A 278 -17.33 -18.61 2.47
C VAL A 278 -17.89 -18.22 1.11
N VAL A 279 -17.03 -18.21 0.10
CA VAL A 279 -17.38 -17.78 -1.25
C VAL A 279 -17.33 -18.99 -2.17
N GLY A 280 -18.51 -19.35 -2.71
CA GLY A 280 -18.70 -20.54 -3.54
C GLY A 280 -19.08 -20.21 -4.99
N GLY A 281 -19.24 -21.27 -5.80
CA GLY A 281 -19.69 -21.16 -7.20
C GLY A 281 -18.55 -21.02 -8.22
N ASP A 282 -18.94 -20.87 -9.48
CA ASP A 282 -17.98 -20.66 -10.57
C ASP A 282 -17.65 -19.16 -10.68
N LEU A 283 -16.49 -18.78 -10.15
CA LEU A 283 -16.11 -17.40 -9.93
C LEU A 283 -15.07 -16.95 -10.96
N ASN A 284 -15.35 -15.85 -11.62
CA ASN A 284 -14.35 -15.05 -12.28
C ASN A 284 -13.60 -14.23 -11.21
N LEU A 285 -12.28 -14.45 -11.07
CA LEU A 285 -11.49 -13.81 -10.02
C LEU A 285 -11.46 -12.28 -10.15
N SER A 286 -11.40 -11.76 -11.38
CA SER A 286 -11.41 -10.30 -11.62
C SER A 286 -12.74 -9.68 -11.17
N GLU A 287 -13.89 -10.30 -11.49
CA GLU A 287 -15.21 -9.86 -11.05
C GLU A 287 -15.38 -9.97 -9.53
N LEU A 288 -14.82 -11.02 -8.93
CA LEU A 288 -14.83 -11.19 -7.47
C LEU A 288 -14.06 -10.07 -6.77
N LEU A 289 -12.86 -9.74 -7.26
CA LEU A 289 -12.04 -8.66 -6.70
C LEU A 289 -12.69 -7.29 -6.87
N LYS A 290 -13.37 -7.07 -8.00
CA LYS A 290 -14.17 -5.87 -8.22
C LYS A 290 -15.33 -5.79 -7.22
N TRP A 291 -16.06 -6.89 -7.00
CA TRP A 291 -17.13 -6.95 -6.02
C TRP A 291 -16.63 -6.74 -4.58
N PHE A 292 -15.47 -7.29 -4.22
CA PHE A 292 -14.85 -7.05 -2.92
C PHE A 292 -14.57 -5.56 -2.70
N TYR A 293 -14.10 -4.86 -3.72
CA TYR A 293 -13.81 -3.43 -3.63
C TYR A 293 -15.08 -2.59 -3.61
N GLU A 294 -15.92 -2.70 -4.64
CA GLU A 294 -17.08 -1.83 -4.85
C GLU A 294 -18.23 -2.07 -3.85
N ALA A 295 -18.52 -3.33 -3.54
CA ALA A 295 -19.67 -3.70 -2.71
C ALA A 295 -19.29 -3.94 -1.23
N GLN A 296 -18.07 -4.39 -0.95
CA GLN A 296 -17.66 -4.75 0.40
C GLN A 296 -16.65 -3.77 1.01
N GLY A 297 -16.06 -2.86 0.21
CA GLY A 297 -15.10 -1.86 0.65
C GLY A 297 -13.75 -2.45 1.06
N LEU A 298 -13.37 -3.63 0.55
CA LEU A 298 -12.06 -4.22 0.81
C LEU A 298 -11.03 -3.62 -0.14
N GLY A 299 -10.10 -2.82 0.38
CA GLY A 299 -9.02 -2.22 -0.39
C GLY A 299 -7.90 -3.21 -0.71
N VAL A 300 -7.53 -4.08 0.25
CA VAL A 300 -6.42 -5.01 0.10
C VAL A 300 -6.70 -6.35 0.77
N ILE A 301 -6.36 -7.46 0.10
CA ILE A 301 -6.44 -8.82 0.66
C ILE A 301 -5.10 -9.52 0.59
N LEU A 302 -4.84 -10.38 1.58
CA LEU A 302 -3.69 -11.27 1.62
C LEU A 302 -4.11 -12.68 1.18
N LEU A 303 -3.57 -13.16 0.08
CA LEU A 303 -3.74 -14.52 -0.40
C LEU A 303 -2.69 -15.43 0.23
N GLU A 304 -3.10 -16.21 1.22
CA GLU A 304 -2.30 -17.24 1.89
C GLU A 304 -2.88 -18.61 1.57
N GLY A 305 -2.60 -19.14 0.41
CA GLY A 305 -3.26 -20.37 0.02
C GLY A 305 -2.31 -21.49 -0.38
N GLY A 306 -2.86 -22.66 -0.65
CA GLY A 306 -2.13 -23.73 -1.32
C GLY A 306 -1.74 -23.33 -2.75
N ALA A 307 -0.76 -24.02 -3.32
CA ALA A 307 -0.20 -23.70 -4.63
C ALA A 307 -1.24 -23.51 -5.74
N SER A 308 -2.32 -24.29 -5.72
CA SER A 308 -3.37 -24.25 -6.75
C SER A 308 -4.12 -22.91 -6.81
N ILE A 309 -4.51 -22.35 -5.64
CA ILE A 309 -5.23 -21.06 -5.64
C ILE A 309 -4.28 -19.91 -5.95
N LEU A 310 -3.06 -19.94 -5.41
CA LEU A 310 -2.01 -18.97 -5.74
C LEU A 310 -1.77 -18.95 -7.26
N GLN A 311 -1.60 -20.13 -7.89
CA GLN A 311 -1.42 -20.23 -9.34
C GLN A 311 -2.61 -19.66 -10.10
N SER A 312 -3.85 -19.94 -9.66
CA SER A 312 -5.04 -19.40 -10.33
C SER A 312 -5.10 -17.88 -10.33
N PHE A 313 -4.65 -17.21 -9.24
CA PHE A 313 -4.57 -15.76 -9.19
C PHE A 313 -3.42 -15.20 -10.06
N VAL A 314 -2.28 -15.89 -10.09
CA VAL A 314 -1.16 -15.54 -10.98
C VAL A 314 -1.57 -15.67 -12.45
N ASP A 315 -2.18 -16.79 -12.85
CA ASP A 315 -2.62 -17.05 -14.23
C ASP A 315 -3.71 -16.05 -14.69
N ALA A 316 -4.52 -15.56 -13.75
CA ALA A 316 -5.55 -14.56 -14.03
C ALA A 316 -5.04 -13.10 -14.02
N ASP A 317 -3.74 -12.87 -13.82
CA ASP A 317 -3.13 -11.54 -13.62
C ASP A 317 -3.80 -10.72 -12.49
N CYS A 318 -4.19 -11.42 -11.42
CA CYS A 318 -4.91 -10.87 -10.27
C CYS A 318 -4.02 -10.71 -9.03
N VAL A 319 -2.71 -10.72 -9.15
CA VAL A 319 -1.74 -10.48 -8.08
C VAL A 319 -1.03 -9.16 -8.32
N ASP A 320 -0.85 -8.36 -7.28
CA ASP A 320 -0.25 -7.03 -7.36
C ASP A 320 1.04 -6.91 -6.55
N ASP A 321 1.17 -7.74 -5.51
CA ASP A 321 2.35 -7.80 -4.66
C ASP A 321 2.62 -9.27 -4.27
N ILE A 322 3.87 -9.72 -4.34
CA ILE A 322 4.28 -11.09 -4.05
C ILE A 322 5.37 -11.09 -3.01
N HIS A 323 5.18 -11.91 -1.97
CA HIS A 323 6.17 -12.16 -0.94
C HIS A 323 6.46 -13.65 -0.83
N ILE A 324 7.71 -14.06 -1.05
CA ILE A 324 8.18 -15.43 -0.94
C ILE A 324 9.17 -15.52 0.21
N LEU A 325 8.88 -16.38 1.17
CA LEU A 325 9.80 -16.73 2.25
C LEU A 325 10.47 -18.07 1.88
N ARG A 326 11.69 -18.02 1.35
CA ARG A 326 12.43 -19.20 0.90
C ARG A 326 13.40 -19.66 1.97
N ASN A 327 13.13 -20.80 2.58
CA ASN A 327 14.11 -21.42 3.49
C ASN A 327 15.29 -21.98 2.72
N SER A 328 16.44 -21.30 2.79
CA SER A 328 17.64 -21.61 2.01
C SER A 328 18.33 -22.91 2.42
N GLN A 329 18.02 -23.45 3.61
CA GLN A 329 18.63 -24.66 4.17
C GLN A 329 17.76 -25.90 4.02
N MET A 330 16.43 -25.73 3.84
CA MET A 330 15.50 -26.84 3.78
C MET A 330 15.28 -27.33 2.34
N LYS A 331 15.29 -28.66 2.14
CA LYS A 331 14.94 -29.31 0.87
C LYS A 331 14.00 -30.47 1.12
N LEU A 332 12.98 -30.62 0.30
CA LEU A 332 12.02 -31.72 0.37
C LEU A 332 12.27 -32.81 -0.69
N GLY A 333 12.95 -32.49 -1.78
CA GLY A 333 13.21 -33.38 -2.91
C GLY A 333 11.98 -33.71 -3.75
N ALA A 334 10.80 -33.77 -3.13
CA ALA A 334 9.50 -33.95 -3.79
C ALA A 334 8.38 -33.37 -2.92
N GLY A 335 7.34 -32.82 -3.57
CA GLY A 335 6.24 -32.21 -2.84
C GLY A 335 5.32 -31.38 -3.73
N ILE A 336 4.56 -30.47 -3.12
CA ILE A 336 3.73 -29.49 -3.80
C ILE A 336 4.62 -28.34 -4.24
N LYS A 337 4.78 -28.15 -5.54
CA LYS A 337 5.58 -27.06 -6.09
C LYS A 337 4.94 -25.71 -5.78
N SER A 338 5.78 -24.70 -5.58
CA SER A 338 5.38 -23.29 -5.53
C SER A 338 4.81 -22.83 -6.87
N PRO A 339 4.06 -21.73 -6.90
CA PRO A 339 3.54 -21.12 -8.13
C PRO A 339 4.64 -20.81 -9.14
N ASN A 340 4.32 -20.97 -10.41
CA ASN A 340 5.19 -20.60 -11.51
C ASN A 340 5.03 -19.09 -11.80
N LEU A 341 6.13 -18.35 -11.75
CA LEU A 341 6.19 -16.91 -11.94
C LEU A 341 6.98 -16.52 -13.20
N ASP A 342 6.71 -17.18 -14.33
CA ASP A 342 7.48 -17.09 -15.59
C ASP A 342 7.80 -15.66 -16.06
N ARG A 343 7.10 -14.64 -15.58
CA ARG A 343 7.24 -13.24 -16.00
C ARG A 343 7.65 -12.28 -14.89
N ALA A 344 7.71 -12.73 -13.64
CA ALA A 344 8.05 -11.86 -12.51
C ALA A 344 9.56 -11.83 -12.28
N ILE A 345 10.15 -10.64 -12.24
CA ILE A 345 11.53 -10.45 -11.80
C ILE A 345 11.49 -10.24 -10.29
N LEU A 346 11.77 -11.30 -9.54
CA LEU A 346 11.86 -11.24 -8.09
C LEU A 346 13.14 -10.51 -7.66
N LYS A 347 13.02 -9.66 -6.67
CA LYS A 347 14.14 -9.02 -5.98
C LYS A 347 14.27 -9.62 -4.58
N ARG A 348 15.50 -9.87 -4.12
CA ARG A 348 15.74 -10.22 -2.72
C ARG A 348 15.64 -8.93 -1.90
N ASP A 349 14.81 -8.96 -0.85
CA ASP A 349 14.57 -7.81 0.03
C ASP A 349 15.44 -7.92 1.30
N GLN A 350 15.14 -8.89 2.15
CA GLN A 350 15.83 -9.07 3.43
C GLN A 350 15.88 -10.55 3.81
N ASP A 351 16.57 -10.86 4.90
CA ASP A 351 16.66 -12.21 5.45
C ASP A 351 16.08 -12.26 6.86
N PHE A 352 15.37 -13.34 7.16
CA PHE A 352 14.88 -13.67 8.50
C PHE A 352 15.54 -14.98 8.94
N GLY A 353 16.77 -14.91 9.45
CA GLY A 353 17.56 -16.09 9.79
C GLY A 353 17.88 -16.94 8.55
N ALA A 354 17.28 -18.15 8.44
CA ALA A 354 17.45 -19.03 7.29
C ALA A 354 16.48 -18.74 6.13
N ASP A 355 15.51 -17.87 6.34
CA ASP A 355 14.49 -17.53 5.35
C ASP A 355 14.91 -16.31 4.57
N GLU A 356 15.12 -16.46 3.28
CA GLU A 356 15.33 -15.38 2.31
C GLU A 356 13.97 -14.81 1.92
N HIS A 357 13.79 -13.50 2.04
CA HIS A 357 12.59 -12.82 1.60
C HIS A 357 12.78 -12.30 0.17
N TRP A 358 11.93 -12.75 -0.74
CA TRP A 358 11.90 -12.34 -2.14
C TRP A 358 10.58 -11.64 -2.43
N ILE A 359 10.64 -10.53 -3.17
CA ILE A 359 9.50 -9.67 -3.48
C ILE A 359 9.37 -9.42 -4.99
N TRP A 360 8.14 -9.21 -5.41
CA TRP A 360 7.77 -8.59 -6.68
C TRP A 360 6.54 -7.74 -6.44
N GLN A 361 6.49 -6.56 -7.04
CA GLN A 361 5.35 -5.66 -6.97
C GLN A 361 5.00 -5.17 -8.38
N ARG A 362 3.71 -5.03 -8.66
CA ARG A 362 3.20 -4.47 -9.91
C ARG A 362 3.69 -3.04 -10.06
N ASP A 363 4.27 -2.75 -11.22
CA ASP A 363 4.70 -1.40 -11.57
C ASP A 363 3.52 -0.63 -12.20
N PHE A 364 3.26 0.54 -11.68
CA PHE A 364 2.31 1.52 -12.23
C PHE A 364 3.05 2.71 -12.88
N GLY A 365 4.35 2.59 -13.16
CA GLY A 365 5.16 3.58 -13.85
C GLY A 365 4.56 3.93 -15.22
N GLY A 366 4.23 5.20 -15.42
CA GLY A 366 3.67 5.72 -16.69
C GLY A 366 2.14 5.89 -16.72
N ILE A 367 1.40 5.44 -15.73
CA ILE A 367 -0.04 5.75 -15.61
C ILE A 367 -0.16 7.06 -14.85
N GLY A 368 -0.23 8.18 -15.57
CA GLY A 368 -0.38 9.54 -14.98
C GLY A 368 0.41 10.63 -15.68
N SER A 369 1.45 10.31 -16.47
CA SER A 369 2.07 11.27 -17.38
C SER A 369 1.25 11.27 -18.69
N GLY A 370 0.23 12.11 -18.76
CA GLY A 370 -0.48 12.40 -19.99
C GLY A 370 0.44 13.14 -20.98
N THR A 371 1.32 12.40 -21.64
CA THR A 371 1.89 12.81 -22.91
C THR A 371 1.14 12.03 -23.98
N GLU A 372 0.23 12.75 -24.67
CA GLU A 372 -0.29 12.37 -25.97
C GLU A 372 0.88 11.97 -26.88
N GLU A 373 1.09 10.69 -27.09
CA GLU A 373 1.74 10.23 -28.31
C GLU A 373 0.70 10.29 -29.43
N GLY A 374 0.56 11.52 -29.97
CA GLY A 374 -0.09 11.75 -31.24
C GLY A 374 0.71 11.13 -32.37
N GLU A 375 -0.02 10.35 -33.17
CA GLU A 375 0.14 10.13 -34.59
C GLU A 375 1.56 10.13 -35.19
N ARG A 376 2.02 8.98 -35.61
CA ARG A 376 2.70 8.84 -36.87
C ARG A 376 2.06 7.73 -37.71
N ALA A 377 1.12 8.18 -38.55
CA ALA A 377 0.85 7.51 -39.81
C ALA A 377 2.06 7.73 -40.77
N GLU A 378 2.60 6.66 -41.26
CA GLU A 378 2.92 6.38 -42.69
C GLU A 378 3.70 5.06 -42.75
#